data_0188f4769c6506193d33d5dc40cd285e
#
_entry.id   0188f4769c6506193d33d5dc40cd285e
#
_cell.length_a   1.000
_cell.length_b   1.000
_cell.length_c   1.000
_cell.angle_alpha   90.00
_cell.angle_beta   90.00
_cell.angle_gamma   90.00
#
_symmetry.space_group_name_H-M   'P 1'
#
loop_
_entity.id
_entity.type
_entity.pdbx_description
1 polymer ?
#
loop_
_entity_poly.entity_id
_entity_poly.type
_entity_poly.pdbx_seq_one_letter_code
_entity_poly.pdbx_strand_id
1 'polypeptide(L)'
;MDRNTFTGLFLIMIILAGSFYFFGPKDAEIKQAKERDSIEAAKKAGIAPVLKDTTVTAKTTTLVDSLALKGPFGTALSGTEANTVLENENLRITLSNKGGRISSVEVKGQKTYAGKPLILFDGNANKFGLTLNAAGKVVNTNDLYFKPTKTGSTVTMRADYGANAYVEYVYDLKSASNKVAFNINLVGLQQVIAGNNVNLNWQTTLLQQEKSIESEHRYSAPYYKYVDGDVDHLSVSKDEKEELGKGKIQWFSFKQHFFSASLIAKDGFEKGSLEVKIPTTPGQVKFYDANMQLPYTHLANQAYSMEFYFGTNKFSALKAQGYDLEKQVDLGYWPLKYINRFIVLPVFNFLNNFGWNFGLIILVLTILLKVALSPLTYKSYLSMAKMRVLKPEMDEIKAKVGEDNPTLVQQEYLKLYKKAGVNPLGGCLPMVLQLPLVMAFFFFFPNLFELRGESFLWMKDLSTYDEFIKFGFKMPFIGDHLSLMCVLMTVSTLIMTYFNNQVSGATGQMKYIGYVMPIIFLGVLNSYPAGLNYYYFLANLMTFGQQFLIRKMVDDDKIHALIQQNKARPADEKKKKSKFQQRLDDYMRQQQQAKK
;
A
#
# COMPACT_ATOMS: atom_id res chain seq x y z
N MET A 1 -23.56 24.05 24.09
CA MET A 1 -22.22 23.59 23.66
C MET A 1 -21.37 24.80 23.42
N ASP A 2 -20.25 24.92 24.13
CA ASP A 2 -19.37 26.08 24.01
C ASP A 2 -18.67 26.04 22.63
N ARG A 3 -18.49 27.22 22.01
CA ARG A 3 -17.95 27.42 20.67
C ARG A 3 -16.58 26.76 20.48
N ASN A 4 -15.78 26.66 21.54
CA ASN A 4 -14.47 26.01 21.51
C ASN A 4 -14.56 24.47 21.57
N THR A 5 -15.54 23.92 22.27
CA THR A 5 -15.85 22.49 22.28
C THR A 5 -16.41 22.07 20.91
N PHE A 6 -17.25 22.94 20.30
CA PHE A 6 -17.74 22.75 18.94
C PHE A 6 -16.59 22.80 17.92
N THR A 7 -15.67 23.77 18.07
CA THR A 7 -14.49 23.88 17.17
C THR A 7 -13.53 22.69 17.35
N GLY A 8 -13.31 22.21 18.58
CA GLY A 8 -12.50 21.02 18.83
C GLY A 8 -13.14 19.74 18.27
N LEU A 9 -14.45 19.57 18.48
CA LEU A 9 -15.22 18.45 17.94
C LEU A 9 -15.31 18.54 16.41
N PHE A 10 -15.45 19.75 15.87
CA PHE A 10 -15.46 20.02 14.44
C PHE A 10 -14.10 19.76 13.79
N LEU A 11 -12.98 20.12 14.43
CA LEU A 11 -11.64 19.77 13.99
C LEU A 11 -11.38 18.26 14.04
N ILE A 12 -11.85 17.58 15.08
CA ILE A 12 -11.80 16.11 15.15
C ILE A 12 -12.68 15.50 14.07
N MET A 13 -13.89 16.04 13.84
CA MET A 13 -14.74 15.61 12.73
C MET A 13 -14.12 15.88 11.37
N ILE A 14 -13.44 17.01 11.17
CA ILE A 14 -12.70 17.30 9.94
C ILE A 14 -11.55 16.33 9.75
N ILE A 15 -10.80 15.99 10.80
CA ILE A 15 -9.72 15.01 10.75
C ILE A 15 -10.29 13.61 10.47
N LEU A 16 -11.39 13.24 11.09
CA LEU A 16 -12.09 11.99 10.82
C LEU A 16 -12.75 11.99 9.43
N ALA A 17 -13.43 13.06 9.05
CA ALA A 17 -14.01 13.21 7.71
C ALA A 17 -12.93 13.30 6.63
N GLY A 18 -11.82 13.99 6.90
CA GLY A 18 -10.63 13.98 6.05
C GLY A 18 -10.01 12.59 5.94
N SER A 19 -9.88 11.89 7.06
CA SER A 19 -9.45 10.50 7.09
C SER A 19 -10.43 9.59 6.29
N PHE A 20 -11.74 9.74 6.46
CA PHE A 20 -12.74 9.03 5.65
C PHE A 20 -12.73 9.49 4.18
N TYR A 21 -12.47 10.75 3.89
CA TYR A 21 -12.39 11.26 2.52
C TYR A 21 -11.12 10.79 1.80
N PHE A 22 -9.98 10.73 2.50
CA PHE A 22 -8.70 10.28 1.93
C PHE A 22 -8.51 8.76 1.99
N PHE A 23 -9.10 8.05 2.96
CA PHE A 23 -8.91 6.62 3.22
C PHE A 23 -10.22 5.82 3.22
N GLY A 24 -11.38 6.48 3.14
CA GLY A 24 -12.69 5.80 3.06
C GLY A 24 -13.04 5.37 1.64
N PRO A 25 -13.88 4.35 1.49
CA PRO A 25 -14.37 3.94 0.18
C PRO A 25 -15.18 5.08 -0.46
N LYS A 26 -14.83 5.44 -1.69
CA LYS A 26 -15.55 6.47 -2.46
C LYS A 26 -16.89 5.91 -2.94
N ASP A 27 -17.84 6.79 -3.32
CA ASP A 27 -19.19 6.41 -3.73
C ASP A 27 -19.24 5.33 -4.82
N ALA A 28 -18.23 5.27 -5.69
CA ALA A 28 -18.07 4.21 -6.69
C ALA A 28 -17.79 2.83 -6.06
N GLU A 29 -17.00 2.77 -5.00
CA GLU A 29 -16.69 1.52 -4.27
C GLU A 29 -17.90 1.03 -3.46
N ILE A 30 -18.65 1.98 -2.86
CA ILE A 30 -19.90 1.66 -2.13
C ILE A 30 -20.95 1.11 -3.11
N LYS A 31 -21.04 1.68 -4.31
CA LYS A 31 -21.96 1.23 -5.36
C LYS A 31 -21.57 -0.14 -5.90
N GLN A 32 -20.29 -0.37 -6.17
CA GLN A 32 -19.76 -1.66 -6.59
C GLN A 32 -19.87 -2.73 -5.50
N ALA A 33 -19.64 -2.37 -4.22
CA ALA A 33 -19.84 -3.28 -3.11
C ALA A 33 -21.31 -3.71 -2.98
N LYS A 34 -22.25 -2.74 -3.13
CA LYS A 34 -23.70 -3.05 -3.13
C LYS A 34 -24.13 -3.92 -4.31
N GLU A 35 -23.56 -3.70 -5.50
CA GLU A 35 -23.83 -4.57 -6.66
C GLU A 35 -23.27 -5.99 -6.46
N ARG A 36 -22.06 -6.12 -5.89
CA ARG A 36 -21.48 -7.43 -5.54
C ARG A 36 -22.30 -8.16 -4.50
N ASP A 37 -22.72 -7.47 -3.44
CA ASP A 37 -23.57 -8.04 -2.39
C ASP A 37 -24.92 -8.49 -2.94
N SER A 38 -25.51 -7.75 -3.91
CA SER A 38 -26.74 -8.14 -4.58
C SER A 38 -26.57 -9.38 -5.49
N ILE A 39 -25.44 -9.49 -6.18
CA ILE A 39 -25.10 -10.66 -7.01
C ILE A 39 -24.85 -11.89 -6.13
N GLU A 40 -24.17 -11.72 -4.99
CA GLU A 40 -23.92 -12.81 -4.05
C GLU A 40 -25.21 -13.27 -3.34
N ALA A 41 -26.09 -12.32 -3.00
CA ALA A 41 -27.43 -12.61 -2.48
C ALA A 41 -28.30 -13.35 -3.51
N ALA A 42 -28.24 -12.94 -4.79
CA ALA A 42 -28.96 -13.61 -5.87
C ALA A 42 -28.45 -15.03 -6.12
N LYS A 43 -27.13 -15.27 -6.01
CA LYS A 43 -26.54 -16.62 -6.07
C LYS A 43 -26.97 -17.52 -4.90
N LYS A 44 -27.06 -16.96 -3.68
CA LYS A 44 -27.56 -17.70 -2.49
C LYS A 44 -29.06 -18.00 -2.55
N ALA A 45 -29.82 -17.17 -3.26
CA ALA A 45 -31.26 -17.39 -3.47
C ALA A 45 -31.61 -18.38 -4.60
N GLY A 46 -30.61 -18.97 -5.25
CA GLY A 46 -30.84 -19.95 -6.35
C GLY A 46 -31.42 -19.33 -7.64
N ILE A 47 -31.47 -18.01 -7.73
CA ILE A 47 -31.92 -17.30 -8.92
C ILE A 47 -30.72 -17.20 -9.85
N ALA A 48 -30.67 -18.03 -10.89
CA ALA A 48 -29.70 -17.91 -11.94
C ALA A 48 -29.83 -16.52 -12.58
N PRO A 49 -28.73 -15.75 -12.72
CA PRO A 49 -28.78 -14.52 -13.48
C PRO A 49 -29.17 -14.89 -14.92
N VAL A 50 -30.24 -14.28 -15.40
CA VAL A 50 -30.58 -14.32 -16.82
C VAL A 50 -29.46 -13.57 -17.55
N LEU A 51 -28.41 -14.30 -17.90
CA LEU A 51 -27.50 -13.88 -18.94
C LEU A 51 -28.34 -13.72 -20.21
N LYS A 52 -28.48 -12.51 -20.68
CA LYS A 52 -28.85 -12.29 -22.07
C LYS A 52 -27.79 -13.01 -22.89
N ASP A 53 -28.15 -14.18 -23.34
CA ASP A 53 -27.43 -14.94 -24.33
C ASP A 53 -27.27 -14.07 -25.59
N THR A 54 -26.13 -13.44 -25.66
CA THR A 54 -25.54 -13.22 -26.98
C THR A 54 -24.81 -14.53 -27.25
N THR A 55 -25.53 -15.44 -27.79
CA THR A 55 -25.00 -16.64 -28.45
C THR A 55 -23.99 -16.18 -29.48
N VAL A 56 -22.74 -16.05 -29.10
CA VAL A 56 -21.65 -16.18 -30.03
C VAL A 56 -21.45 -17.67 -30.20
N THR A 57 -22.19 -18.18 -31.13
CA THR A 57 -21.99 -19.48 -31.74
C THR A 57 -20.48 -19.66 -31.95
N ALA A 58 -19.91 -20.67 -31.30
CA ALA A 58 -18.63 -21.22 -31.73
C ALA A 58 -18.84 -21.72 -33.17
N LYS A 59 -18.51 -20.86 -34.08
CA LYS A 59 -18.38 -21.21 -35.47
C LYS A 59 -16.93 -21.01 -35.84
N THR A 60 -16.25 -22.14 -35.99
CA THR A 60 -15.85 -22.45 -37.35
C THR A 60 -14.58 -21.75 -37.78
N THR A 61 -13.54 -22.53 -37.99
CA THR A 61 -12.59 -22.35 -39.11
C THR A 61 -13.02 -21.20 -39.98
N THR A 62 -12.66 -19.98 -39.65
CA THR A 62 -12.84 -18.85 -40.55
C THR A 62 -12.00 -19.17 -41.79
N LEU A 63 -12.66 -19.39 -42.90
CA LEU A 63 -12.06 -19.25 -44.23
C LEU A 63 -11.35 -17.90 -44.21
N VAL A 64 -10.03 -17.92 -44.02
CA VAL A 64 -9.19 -16.73 -44.11
C VAL A 64 -9.43 -16.19 -45.51
N ASP A 65 -10.00 -14.99 -45.55
CA ASP A 65 -10.36 -14.34 -46.80
C ASP A 65 -9.12 -14.36 -47.70
N SER A 66 -9.25 -14.93 -48.91
CA SER A 66 -8.13 -15.11 -49.83
C SER A 66 -7.42 -13.80 -50.20
N LEU A 67 -8.09 -12.66 -50.01
CA LEU A 67 -7.54 -11.31 -50.08
C LEU A 67 -6.69 -10.92 -48.87
N ALA A 68 -6.99 -11.44 -47.67
CA ALA A 68 -6.18 -11.19 -46.46
C ALA A 68 -4.83 -11.91 -46.57
N LEU A 69 -4.79 -13.10 -47.18
CA LEU A 69 -3.55 -13.85 -47.41
C LEU A 69 -2.58 -13.15 -48.37
N LYS A 70 -3.05 -12.24 -49.22
CA LYS A 70 -2.24 -11.40 -50.13
C LYS A 70 -1.82 -10.06 -49.50
N GLY A 71 -2.26 -9.78 -48.26
CA GLY A 71 -1.94 -8.55 -47.53
C GLY A 71 -0.64 -8.63 -46.70
N PRO A 72 -0.33 -7.55 -45.97
CA PRO A 72 0.81 -7.54 -45.03
C PRO A 72 0.74 -8.71 -44.06
N PHE A 73 1.84 -9.46 -43.88
CA PHE A 73 1.93 -10.65 -43.05
C PHE A 73 0.92 -11.77 -43.39
N GLY A 74 0.43 -11.86 -44.64
CA GLY A 74 -0.64 -12.78 -45.01
C GLY A 74 -0.37 -14.23 -44.62
N THR A 75 0.87 -14.72 -44.76
CA THR A 75 1.27 -16.08 -44.37
C THR A 75 1.28 -16.28 -42.84
N ALA A 76 1.41 -15.21 -42.08
CA ALA A 76 1.41 -15.25 -40.61
C ALA A 76 0.00 -15.05 -39.99
N LEU A 77 -1.02 -14.76 -40.80
CA LEU A 77 -2.41 -14.62 -40.33
C LEU A 77 -3.10 -15.96 -40.06
N SER A 78 -2.55 -17.06 -40.59
CA SER A 78 -3.09 -18.40 -40.40
C SER A 78 -2.08 -19.32 -39.73
N GLY A 79 -2.53 -20.13 -38.81
CA GLY A 79 -1.68 -21.08 -38.07
C GLY A 79 -2.46 -21.85 -37.03
N THR A 80 -1.81 -22.81 -36.40
CA THR A 80 -2.33 -23.53 -35.24
C THR A 80 -1.68 -22.97 -33.99
N GLU A 81 -2.47 -22.64 -32.98
CA GLU A 81 -1.95 -22.14 -31.71
C GLU A 81 -1.14 -23.24 -31.01
N ALA A 82 0.08 -22.91 -30.60
CA ALA A 82 1.00 -23.77 -29.90
C ALA A 82 1.80 -22.98 -28.85
N ASN A 83 2.21 -23.66 -27.79
CA ASN A 83 2.95 -23.07 -26.72
C ASN A 83 4.39 -23.58 -26.65
N THR A 84 5.32 -22.68 -26.34
CA THR A 84 6.73 -22.99 -26.06
C THR A 84 7.04 -22.56 -24.63
N VAL A 85 7.73 -23.41 -23.86
CA VAL A 85 8.06 -23.13 -22.46
C VAL A 85 9.52 -22.74 -22.31
N LEU A 86 9.76 -21.61 -21.64
CA LEU A 86 11.04 -21.21 -21.04
C LEU A 86 10.98 -21.37 -19.55
N GLU A 87 11.98 -21.98 -18.96
CA GLU A 87 11.97 -22.33 -17.54
C GLU A 87 13.37 -22.23 -16.93
N ASN A 88 13.45 -21.69 -15.75
CA ASN A 88 14.61 -21.72 -14.88
C ASN A 88 14.20 -22.07 -13.43
N GLU A 89 15.06 -21.84 -12.45
CA GLU A 89 14.80 -22.13 -11.03
C GLU A 89 13.66 -21.27 -10.46
N ASN A 90 13.50 -20.03 -10.94
CA ASN A 90 12.59 -19.04 -10.38
C ASN A 90 11.26 -18.89 -11.16
N LEU A 91 11.31 -19.10 -12.47
CA LEU A 91 10.19 -18.81 -13.36
C LEU A 91 9.89 -19.98 -14.31
N ARG A 92 8.61 -20.15 -14.60
CA ARG A 92 8.13 -20.93 -15.74
C ARG A 92 7.27 -20.02 -16.61
N ILE A 93 7.73 -19.77 -17.83
CA ILE A 93 7.13 -18.84 -18.79
C ILE A 93 6.60 -19.64 -19.96
N THR A 94 5.32 -19.47 -20.26
CA THR A 94 4.69 -20.03 -21.44
C THR A 94 4.57 -18.96 -22.52
N LEU A 95 5.11 -19.22 -23.68
CA LEU A 95 5.05 -18.37 -24.85
C LEU A 95 4.05 -18.96 -25.85
N SER A 96 3.04 -18.19 -26.23
CA SER A 96 2.12 -18.56 -27.32
C SER A 96 2.70 -18.11 -28.66
N ASN A 97 2.66 -19.00 -29.67
CA ASN A 97 3.02 -18.62 -31.03
C ASN A 97 2.00 -17.65 -31.64
N LYS A 98 0.75 -17.63 -31.16
CA LYS A 98 -0.22 -16.60 -31.53
C LYS A 98 0.12 -15.30 -30.79
N GLY A 99 0.52 -14.31 -31.56
CA GLY A 99 1.05 -13.05 -31.05
C GLY A 99 2.54 -13.09 -30.68
N GLY A 100 3.20 -14.26 -30.69
CA GLY A 100 4.60 -14.43 -30.31
C GLY A 100 4.88 -14.02 -28.86
N ARG A 101 3.88 -14.01 -28.00
CA ARG A 101 3.85 -13.33 -26.69
C ARG A 101 3.97 -14.27 -25.50
N ILE A 102 4.39 -13.72 -24.36
CA ILE A 102 4.25 -14.40 -23.08
C ILE A 102 2.75 -14.54 -22.78
N SER A 103 2.24 -15.76 -22.65
CA SER A 103 0.84 -16.05 -22.34
C SER A 103 0.62 -16.37 -20.86
N SER A 104 1.63 -16.93 -20.17
CA SER A 104 1.54 -17.25 -18.73
C SER A 104 2.89 -17.14 -18.08
N VAL A 105 2.93 -16.69 -16.80
CA VAL A 105 4.13 -16.63 -15.97
C VAL A 105 3.82 -17.19 -14.59
N GLU A 106 4.42 -18.32 -14.28
CA GLU A 106 4.45 -18.90 -12.93
C GLU A 106 5.70 -18.44 -12.18
N VAL A 107 5.53 -17.92 -10.98
CA VAL A 107 6.63 -17.64 -10.06
C VAL A 107 6.82 -18.86 -9.17
N LYS A 108 7.86 -19.66 -9.47
CA LYS A 108 8.12 -20.93 -8.79
C LYS A 108 8.36 -20.72 -7.29
N GLY A 109 7.98 -21.71 -6.51
CA GLY A 109 8.10 -21.65 -5.05
C GLY A 109 7.07 -20.75 -4.36
N GLN A 110 6.28 -19.98 -5.13
CA GLN A 110 5.20 -19.15 -4.60
C GLN A 110 3.84 -19.83 -4.83
N LYS A 111 2.93 -19.62 -3.87
CA LYS A 111 1.56 -20.15 -3.93
C LYS A 111 0.56 -19.03 -3.68
N THR A 112 -0.63 -19.17 -4.23
CA THR A 112 -1.77 -18.33 -3.88
C THR A 112 -2.26 -18.65 -2.46
N TYR A 113 -3.12 -17.82 -1.91
CA TYR A 113 -3.79 -18.11 -0.62
C TYR A 113 -4.55 -19.44 -0.61
N ALA A 114 -4.98 -19.94 -1.77
CA ALA A 114 -5.66 -21.22 -1.94
C ALA A 114 -4.69 -22.41 -2.12
N GLY A 115 -3.38 -22.19 -1.96
CA GLY A 115 -2.35 -23.22 -2.09
C GLY A 115 -2.00 -23.63 -3.53
N LYS A 116 -2.57 -22.98 -4.56
CA LYS A 116 -2.25 -23.23 -5.97
C LYS A 116 -0.94 -22.56 -6.37
N PRO A 117 -0.23 -23.02 -7.43
CA PRO A 117 0.90 -22.30 -7.99
C PRO A 117 0.56 -20.83 -8.29
N LEU A 118 1.50 -19.93 -8.05
CA LEU A 118 1.29 -18.51 -8.29
C LEU A 118 1.56 -18.15 -9.74
N ILE A 119 0.51 -17.79 -10.46
CA ILE A 119 0.55 -17.38 -11.87
C ILE A 119 0.18 -15.91 -11.93
N LEU A 120 1.09 -15.06 -12.45
CA LEU A 120 0.87 -13.60 -12.51
C LEU A 120 -0.26 -13.24 -13.48
N PHE A 121 -0.29 -13.89 -14.62
CA PHE A 121 -1.36 -13.79 -15.62
C PHE A 121 -1.37 -15.06 -16.46
N ASP A 122 -2.49 -15.38 -17.09
CA ASP A 122 -2.66 -16.62 -17.84
C ASP A 122 -3.52 -16.44 -19.08
N GLY A 123 -3.12 -17.13 -20.14
CA GLY A 123 -3.85 -17.31 -21.37
C GLY A 123 -4.17 -16.01 -22.12
N ASN A 124 -5.40 -15.92 -22.60
CA ASN A 124 -5.87 -14.81 -23.44
C ASN A 124 -6.23 -13.54 -22.65
N ALA A 125 -6.22 -13.58 -21.31
CA ALA A 125 -6.34 -12.40 -20.47
C ALA A 125 -5.12 -11.47 -20.55
N ASN A 126 -3.96 -12.02 -20.98
CA ASN A 126 -2.74 -11.26 -21.22
C ASN A 126 -2.51 -11.09 -22.73
N LYS A 127 -2.52 -9.86 -23.23
CA LYS A 127 -2.23 -9.50 -24.62
C LYS A 127 -1.01 -8.60 -24.65
N PHE A 128 -0.05 -8.93 -25.49
CA PHE A 128 1.17 -8.16 -25.67
C PHE A 128 1.57 -8.18 -27.12
N GLY A 129 1.83 -7.02 -27.72
CA GLY A 129 2.25 -6.97 -29.13
C GLY A 129 2.47 -5.56 -29.64
N LEU A 130 2.78 -5.48 -30.93
CA LEU A 130 2.95 -4.23 -31.67
C LEU A 130 1.72 -3.94 -32.52
N THR A 131 1.40 -2.66 -32.64
CA THR A 131 0.49 -2.13 -33.64
C THR A 131 1.33 -1.42 -34.71
N LEU A 132 1.34 -1.94 -35.92
CA LEU A 132 2.12 -1.48 -37.04
C LEU A 132 1.19 -0.91 -38.12
N ASN A 133 1.55 0.22 -38.73
CA ASN A 133 0.89 0.67 -39.97
C ASN A 133 1.72 0.17 -41.16
N ALA A 134 1.37 -1.01 -41.68
CA ALA A 134 2.14 -1.71 -42.68
C ALA A 134 1.40 -1.68 -44.04
N ALA A 135 2.02 -1.13 -45.08
CA ALA A 135 1.46 -1.01 -46.44
C ALA A 135 0.02 -0.43 -46.43
N GLY A 136 -0.22 0.62 -45.62
CA GLY A 136 -1.51 1.30 -45.53
C GLY A 136 -2.59 0.55 -44.72
N LYS A 137 -2.24 -0.57 -44.05
CA LYS A 137 -3.14 -1.32 -43.16
C LYS A 137 -2.60 -1.34 -41.75
N VAL A 138 -3.50 -1.25 -40.75
CA VAL A 138 -3.14 -1.45 -39.34
C VAL A 138 -3.03 -2.95 -39.08
N VAL A 139 -1.86 -3.41 -38.67
CA VAL A 139 -1.58 -4.80 -38.33
C VAL A 139 -1.29 -4.87 -36.83
N ASN A 140 -2.02 -5.72 -36.12
CA ASN A 140 -1.73 -6.04 -34.71
C ASN A 140 -0.99 -7.39 -34.69
N THR A 141 0.20 -7.41 -34.09
CA THR A 141 0.99 -8.64 -34.01
C THR A 141 0.35 -9.72 -33.16
N ASN A 142 -0.61 -9.37 -32.26
CA ASN A 142 -1.39 -10.36 -31.49
C ASN A 142 -2.25 -11.27 -32.40
N ASP A 143 -2.52 -10.86 -33.64
CA ASP A 143 -3.33 -11.63 -34.60
C ASP A 143 -2.45 -12.55 -35.46
N LEU A 144 -1.12 -12.38 -35.38
CA LEU A 144 -0.16 -13.13 -36.18
C LEU A 144 0.27 -14.41 -35.49
N TYR A 145 0.57 -15.45 -36.30
CA TYR A 145 1.20 -16.67 -35.84
C TYR A 145 2.71 -16.62 -36.11
N PHE A 146 3.48 -16.69 -35.04
CA PHE A 146 4.93 -16.69 -35.07
C PHE A 146 5.47 -18.11 -35.13
N LYS A 147 6.61 -18.28 -35.78
CA LYS A 147 7.35 -19.55 -35.81
C LYS A 147 8.35 -19.55 -34.62
N PRO A 148 8.20 -20.45 -33.65
CA PRO A 148 9.14 -20.54 -32.53
C PRO A 148 10.40 -21.31 -32.93
N THR A 149 11.55 -20.81 -32.49
CA THR A 149 12.82 -21.53 -32.48
C THR A 149 13.43 -21.44 -31.07
N LYS A 150 13.65 -22.58 -30.43
CA LYS A 150 14.23 -22.65 -29.09
C LYS A 150 15.66 -23.13 -29.15
N THR A 151 16.58 -22.37 -28.53
CA THR A 151 18.00 -22.71 -28.40
C THR A 151 18.45 -22.41 -26.96
N GLY A 152 18.60 -23.46 -26.16
CA GLY A 152 18.97 -23.31 -24.75
C GLY A 152 17.96 -22.47 -23.94
N SER A 153 18.44 -21.36 -23.36
CA SER A 153 17.65 -20.38 -22.60
C SER A 153 16.90 -19.37 -23.46
N THR A 154 17.08 -19.41 -24.78
CA THR A 154 16.54 -18.43 -25.72
C THR A 154 15.42 -19.03 -26.55
N VAL A 155 14.31 -18.28 -26.70
CA VAL A 155 13.27 -18.56 -27.67
C VAL A 155 13.12 -17.35 -28.61
N THR A 156 13.24 -17.62 -29.89
CA THR A 156 12.99 -16.66 -30.98
C THR A 156 11.64 -16.95 -31.57
N MET A 157 10.78 -15.94 -31.63
CA MET A 157 9.47 -15.95 -32.26
C MET A 157 9.50 -15.07 -33.51
N ARG A 158 9.28 -15.63 -34.68
CA ARG A 158 9.39 -14.91 -35.98
C ARG A 158 8.08 -14.93 -36.76
N ALA A 159 7.59 -13.76 -37.16
CA ALA A 159 6.47 -13.60 -38.09
C ALA A 159 6.97 -12.98 -39.39
N ASP A 160 6.87 -13.75 -40.49
CA ASP A 160 7.39 -13.35 -41.77
C ASP A 160 6.40 -12.43 -42.51
N TYR A 161 6.90 -11.30 -43.03
CA TYR A 161 6.22 -10.46 -44.01
C TYR A 161 6.55 -10.92 -45.45
N GLY A 162 7.77 -11.36 -45.67
CA GLY A 162 8.31 -11.86 -46.93
C GLY A 162 9.63 -12.58 -46.70
N ALA A 163 10.35 -12.92 -47.75
CA ALA A 163 11.56 -13.74 -47.68
C ALA A 163 12.64 -13.15 -46.74
N ASN A 164 12.84 -11.82 -46.76
CA ASN A 164 13.86 -11.12 -45.98
C ASN A 164 13.27 -10.02 -45.09
N ALA A 165 11.95 -10.03 -44.88
CA ALA A 165 11.25 -9.03 -44.08
C ALA A 165 10.39 -9.74 -43.01
N TYR A 166 10.60 -9.39 -41.75
CA TYR A 166 9.92 -10.05 -40.62
C TYR A 166 9.91 -9.22 -39.36
N VAL A 167 9.00 -9.57 -38.48
CA VAL A 167 9.01 -9.17 -37.05
C VAL A 167 9.52 -10.34 -36.23
N GLU A 168 10.45 -10.08 -35.32
CA GLU A 168 11.04 -11.09 -34.47
C GLU A 168 11.04 -10.64 -33.02
N TYR A 169 10.62 -11.53 -32.11
CA TYR A 169 10.70 -11.37 -30.67
C TYR A 169 11.68 -12.40 -30.10
N VAL A 170 12.69 -11.94 -29.40
CA VAL A 170 13.72 -12.81 -28.79
C VAL A 170 13.61 -12.71 -27.28
N TYR A 171 13.33 -13.84 -26.65
CA TYR A 171 13.23 -14.00 -25.20
C TYR A 171 14.41 -14.83 -24.70
N ASP A 172 15.19 -14.30 -23.77
CA ASP A 172 16.29 -15.04 -23.13
C ASP A 172 16.13 -15.03 -21.60
N LEU A 173 15.95 -16.23 -21.01
CA LEU A 173 15.77 -16.44 -19.58
C LEU A 173 16.99 -17.16 -19.01
N LYS A 174 17.89 -16.41 -18.37
CA LYS A 174 19.08 -16.96 -17.73
C LYS A 174 18.75 -17.75 -16.46
N SER A 175 19.67 -18.64 -16.05
CA SER A 175 19.59 -19.40 -14.79
C SER A 175 19.43 -18.46 -13.60
N ALA A 176 18.62 -18.86 -12.62
CA ALA A 176 18.34 -18.17 -11.36
C ALA A 176 17.89 -16.69 -11.49
N SER A 177 17.42 -16.28 -12.68
CA SER A 177 17.00 -14.90 -12.95
C SER A 177 15.49 -14.73 -12.84
N ASN A 178 15.06 -13.57 -12.34
CA ASN A 178 13.70 -13.07 -12.45
C ASN A 178 13.53 -12.07 -13.61
N LYS A 179 14.61 -11.83 -14.37
CA LYS A 179 14.61 -11.02 -15.60
C LYS A 179 14.62 -11.89 -16.84
N VAL A 180 13.86 -11.46 -17.83
CA VAL A 180 13.88 -12.00 -19.19
C VAL A 180 14.39 -10.90 -20.10
N ALA A 181 15.56 -11.09 -20.72
CA ALA A 181 15.98 -10.20 -21.78
C ALA A 181 15.02 -10.34 -22.95
N PHE A 182 14.54 -9.23 -23.46
CA PHE A 182 13.54 -9.18 -24.52
C PHE A 182 13.98 -8.20 -25.60
N ASN A 183 14.13 -8.70 -26.82
CA ASN A 183 14.43 -7.87 -27.97
C ASN A 183 13.34 -7.99 -29.01
N ILE A 184 12.96 -6.85 -29.59
CA ILE A 184 12.10 -6.76 -30.77
C ILE A 184 12.97 -6.35 -31.95
N ASN A 185 12.97 -7.16 -33.01
CA ASN A 185 13.68 -6.88 -34.26
C ASN A 185 12.68 -6.70 -35.39
N LEU A 186 12.72 -5.55 -36.07
CA LEU A 186 11.99 -5.25 -37.26
C LEU A 186 13.00 -5.26 -38.43
N VAL A 187 12.99 -6.32 -39.21
CA VAL A 187 13.99 -6.57 -40.26
C VAL A 187 13.35 -6.44 -41.64
N GLY A 188 13.97 -5.67 -42.55
CA GLY A 188 13.51 -5.50 -43.89
C GLY A 188 12.17 -4.76 -44.06
N LEU A 189 11.69 -4.10 -43.01
CA LEU A 189 10.37 -3.45 -42.96
C LEU A 189 10.41 -1.93 -43.18
N GLN A 190 11.58 -1.35 -43.51
CA GLN A 190 11.78 0.10 -43.62
C GLN A 190 10.91 0.78 -44.68
N GLN A 191 10.52 0.07 -45.72
CA GLN A 191 9.61 0.56 -46.78
C GLN A 191 8.16 0.13 -46.55
N VAL A 192 7.91 -0.72 -45.54
CA VAL A 192 6.61 -1.33 -45.29
C VAL A 192 5.87 -0.60 -44.19
N ILE A 193 6.57 -0.29 -43.12
CA ILE A 193 5.99 0.39 -41.93
C ILE A 193 6.02 1.90 -42.17
N ALA A 194 4.85 2.51 -42.13
CA ALA A 194 4.68 3.95 -42.24
C ALA A 194 4.72 4.64 -40.86
N GLY A 195 5.20 5.91 -40.87
CA GLY A 195 5.28 6.74 -39.65
C GLY A 195 6.57 6.53 -38.90
N ASN A 196 6.83 7.44 -37.95
CA ASN A 196 8.07 7.50 -37.19
C ASN A 196 7.98 6.83 -35.79
N ASN A 197 6.86 6.13 -35.53
CA ASN A 197 6.64 5.44 -34.24
C ASN A 197 5.93 4.10 -34.48
N VAL A 198 6.26 3.14 -33.64
CA VAL A 198 5.58 1.86 -33.48
C VAL A 198 4.96 1.82 -32.09
N ASN A 199 3.70 1.40 -32.00
CA ASN A 199 3.01 1.29 -30.72
C ASN A 199 3.17 -0.11 -30.15
N LEU A 200 3.68 -0.20 -28.92
CA LEU A 200 3.70 -1.41 -28.11
C LEU A 200 2.50 -1.36 -27.16
N ASN A 201 1.68 -2.40 -27.19
CA ASN A 201 0.52 -2.54 -26.32
C ASN A 201 0.70 -3.75 -25.39
N TRP A 202 0.40 -3.57 -24.11
CA TRP A 202 0.33 -4.65 -23.14
C TRP A 202 -0.91 -4.49 -22.27
N GLN A 203 -1.82 -5.47 -22.34
CA GLN A 203 -3.05 -5.53 -21.55
C GLN A 203 -3.07 -6.80 -20.72
N THR A 204 -3.49 -6.70 -19.47
CA THR A 204 -3.68 -7.87 -18.61
C THR A 204 -4.77 -7.67 -17.57
N THR A 205 -5.42 -8.77 -17.20
CA THR A 205 -6.33 -8.82 -16.04
C THR A 205 -5.66 -9.59 -14.92
N LEU A 206 -5.42 -8.94 -13.80
CA LEU A 206 -4.84 -9.56 -12.61
C LEU A 206 -5.89 -10.41 -11.88
N LEU A 207 -5.52 -11.64 -11.55
CA LEU A 207 -6.33 -12.57 -10.79
C LEU A 207 -5.96 -12.50 -9.31
N GLN A 208 -6.92 -12.83 -8.44
CA GLN A 208 -6.73 -12.84 -6.99
C GLN A 208 -5.67 -13.86 -6.57
N GLN A 209 -4.62 -13.39 -5.89
CA GLN A 209 -3.53 -14.18 -5.34
C GLN A 209 -3.58 -14.29 -3.82
N GLU A 210 -4.12 -13.27 -3.15
CA GLU A 210 -4.13 -13.13 -1.70
C GLU A 210 -5.53 -13.36 -1.11
N LYS A 211 -5.59 -13.67 0.20
CA LYS A 211 -6.85 -13.98 0.89
C LYS A 211 -7.85 -12.82 0.84
N SER A 212 -7.38 -11.59 1.04
CA SER A 212 -8.22 -10.38 0.99
C SER A 212 -8.11 -9.71 -0.38
N ILE A 213 -9.18 -9.81 -1.16
CA ILE A 213 -9.27 -9.10 -2.44
C ILE A 213 -9.29 -7.58 -2.25
N GLU A 214 -9.85 -7.10 -1.15
CA GLU A 214 -9.85 -5.67 -0.78
C GLU A 214 -8.44 -5.16 -0.53
N SER A 215 -7.58 -5.97 0.12
CA SER A 215 -6.17 -5.64 0.29
C SER A 215 -5.44 -5.62 -1.05
N GLU A 216 -5.69 -6.60 -1.92
CA GLU A 216 -5.08 -6.59 -3.26
C GLU A 216 -5.51 -5.37 -4.07
N HIS A 217 -6.79 -4.99 -4.05
CA HIS A 217 -7.27 -3.76 -4.68
C HIS A 217 -6.53 -2.52 -4.16
N ARG A 218 -6.33 -2.42 -2.84
CA ARG A 218 -5.71 -1.28 -2.17
C ARG A 218 -4.22 -1.12 -2.49
N TYR A 219 -3.50 -2.23 -2.73
CA TYR A 219 -2.06 -2.23 -2.93
C TYR A 219 -1.63 -2.55 -4.37
N SER A 220 -2.58 -2.60 -5.33
CA SER A 220 -2.33 -2.89 -6.74
C SER A 220 -2.61 -1.66 -7.60
N ALA A 221 -1.60 -1.24 -8.38
CA ALA A 221 -1.69 -0.14 -9.34
C ALA A 221 -0.63 -0.33 -10.45
N PRO A 222 -0.82 0.25 -11.63
CA PRO A 222 0.26 0.38 -12.60
C PRO A 222 1.20 1.50 -12.14
N TYR A 223 2.50 1.18 -12.11
CA TYR A 223 3.59 2.09 -11.79
C TYR A 223 4.39 2.44 -13.03
N TYR A 224 5.03 3.59 -13.04
CA TYR A 224 5.92 4.00 -14.11
C TYR A 224 7.04 4.91 -13.61
N LYS A 225 8.10 5.04 -14.42
CA LYS A 225 9.21 5.94 -14.16
C LYS A 225 9.67 6.60 -15.45
N TYR A 226 9.82 7.92 -15.43
CA TYR A 226 10.56 8.63 -16.46
C TYR A 226 12.07 8.45 -16.28
N VAL A 227 12.85 8.53 -17.37
CA VAL A 227 14.33 8.42 -17.31
C VAL A 227 14.88 9.41 -16.29
N ASP A 228 14.48 10.68 -16.38
CA ASP A 228 14.93 11.77 -15.51
C ASP A 228 13.89 12.14 -14.46
N GLY A 229 13.14 11.16 -13.92
CA GLY A 229 12.06 11.41 -12.98
C GLY A 229 11.98 10.42 -11.83
N ASP A 230 11.11 10.75 -10.86
CA ASP A 230 10.75 9.84 -9.79
C ASP A 230 9.75 8.77 -10.29
N VAL A 231 9.56 7.74 -9.46
CA VAL A 231 8.54 6.71 -9.66
C VAL A 231 7.19 7.26 -9.25
N ASP A 232 6.18 7.05 -10.11
CA ASP A 232 4.79 7.42 -9.88
C ASP A 232 3.84 6.28 -10.23
N HIS A 233 2.56 6.43 -9.93
CA HIS A 233 1.56 5.38 -10.16
C HIS A 233 0.16 5.97 -10.36
N LEU A 234 -0.70 5.22 -11.07
CA LEU A 234 -2.11 5.52 -11.17
C LEU A 234 -2.87 5.15 -9.89
N SER A 235 -4.13 5.55 -9.82
CA SER A 235 -4.98 5.34 -8.66
C SER A 235 -5.13 3.85 -8.30
N VAL A 236 -5.07 3.58 -6.98
CA VAL A 236 -5.37 2.27 -6.41
C VAL A 236 -6.88 2.04 -6.21
N SER A 237 -7.70 3.10 -6.21
CA SER A 237 -9.09 3.07 -5.74
C SER A 237 -10.15 3.44 -6.77
N LYS A 238 -9.77 3.89 -7.96
CA LYS A 238 -10.70 4.28 -9.03
C LYS A 238 -10.14 3.91 -10.40
N ASP A 239 -11.01 3.85 -11.39
CA ASP A 239 -10.61 3.79 -12.77
C ASP A 239 -9.89 5.09 -13.15
N GLU A 240 -8.75 4.95 -13.83
CA GLU A 240 -7.92 6.08 -14.23
C GLU A 240 -7.15 5.76 -15.51
N LYS A 241 -7.03 6.77 -16.37
CA LYS A 241 -6.15 6.75 -17.52
C LYS A 241 -5.26 7.97 -17.50
N GLU A 242 -3.96 7.78 -17.71
CA GLU A 242 -2.98 8.86 -17.73
C GLU A 242 -2.16 8.80 -19.01
N GLU A 243 -2.02 9.98 -19.66
CA GLU A 243 -1.14 10.14 -20.83
C GLU A 243 0.26 10.54 -20.34
N LEU A 244 1.23 9.72 -20.66
CA LEU A 244 2.62 9.87 -20.25
C LEU A 244 3.43 10.58 -21.34
N GLY A 245 3.53 11.90 -21.25
CA GLY A 245 4.19 12.73 -22.28
C GLY A 245 5.23 13.72 -21.75
N LYS A 246 5.57 13.67 -20.45
CA LYS A 246 6.51 14.63 -19.83
C LYS A 246 7.98 14.34 -20.13
N GLY A 247 8.30 13.21 -20.73
CA GLY A 247 9.65 12.76 -21.04
C GLY A 247 9.67 11.29 -21.44
N LYS A 248 10.88 10.75 -21.70
CA LYS A 248 11.02 9.32 -21.99
C LYS A 248 10.71 8.48 -20.78
N ILE A 249 9.89 7.43 -20.96
CA ILE A 249 9.50 6.49 -19.92
C ILE A 249 10.55 5.37 -19.89
N GLN A 250 11.22 5.20 -18.74
CA GLN A 250 12.24 4.16 -18.59
C GLN A 250 11.63 2.78 -18.42
N TRP A 251 10.57 2.68 -17.61
CA TRP A 251 9.84 1.46 -17.39
C TRP A 251 8.40 1.74 -16.94
N PHE A 252 7.56 0.75 -17.12
CA PHE A 252 6.27 0.66 -16.47
C PHE A 252 6.08 -0.75 -15.87
N SER A 253 5.20 -0.86 -14.88
CA SER A 253 5.02 -2.08 -14.11
C SER A 253 3.55 -2.31 -13.78
N PHE A 254 3.08 -3.50 -14.01
CA PHE A 254 1.80 -4.00 -13.55
C PHE A 254 1.99 -4.61 -12.15
N LYS A 255 1.96 -3.72 -11.15
CA LYS A 255 2.13 -4.13 -9.76
C LYS A 255 0.82 -4.66 -9.20
N GLN A 256 0.84 -5.88 -8.70
CA GLN A 256 -0.12 -6.46 -7.77
C GLN A 256 0.45 -6.37 -6.35
N HIS A 257 -0.29 -6.67 -5.30
CA HIS A 257 0.12 -6.48 -3.91
C HIS A 257 1.58 -6.92 -3.66
N PHE A 258 1.86 -8.22 -3.78
CA PHE A 258 3.17 -8.80 -3.47
C PHE A 258 4.00 -9.19 -4.69
N PHE A 259 3.51 -8.96 -5.89
CA PHE A 259 4.16 -9.37 -7.14
C PHE A 259 4.07 -8.28 -8.19
N SER A 260 5.03 -8.29 -9.11
CA SER A 260 5.06 -7.36 -10.24
C SER A 260 5.43 -8.04 -11.54
N ALA A 261 4.88 -7.52 -12.63
CA ALA A 261 5.30 -7.73 -13.98
C ALA A 261 5.70 -6.37 -14.57
N SER A 262 6.99 -6.15 -14.78
CA SER A 262 7.53 -4.86 -15.25
C SER A 262 8.18 -5.01 -16.60
N LEU A 263 8.08 -3.98 -17.44
CA LEU A 263 8.80 -3.88 -18.71
C LEU A 263 9.72 -2.64 -18.67
N ILE A 264 11.01 -2.87 -18.83
CA ILE A 264 12.08 -1.88 -18.76
C ILE A 264 12.65 -1.71 -20.16
N ALA A 265 12.62 -0.50 -20.71
CA ALA A 265 13.25 -0.19 -21.99
C ALA A 265 14.61 0.48 -21.75
N LYS A 266 15.69 -0.05 -22.37
CA LYS A 266 17.04 0.50 -22.17
C LYS A 266 17.14 1.93 -22.70
N ASP A 267 16.54 2.22 -23.85
CA ASP A 267 16.56 3.54 -24.48
C ASP A 267 15.33 4.40 -24.13
N GLY A 268 14.41 3.84 -23.31
CA GLY A 268 13.15 4.44 -22.93
C GLY A 268 12.11 4.40 -24.04
N PHE A 269 10.83 4.54 -23.66
CA PHE A 269 9.72 4.79 -24.57
C PHE A 269 9.59 6.31 -24.75
N GLU A 270 9.24 6.77 -25.96
CA GLU A 270 9.14 8.22 -26.25
C GLU A 270 7.98 8.86 -25.47
N LYS A 271 6.83 8.23 -25.45
CA LYS A 271 5.63 8.58 -24.70
C LYS A 271 4.70 7.37 -24.62
N GLY A 272 3.62 7.50 -23.88
CA GLY A 272 2.64 6.43 -23.79
C GLY A 272 1.42 6.80 -22.98
N SER A 273 0.57 5.83 -22.69
CA SER A 273 -0.52 5.94 -21.76
C SER A 273 -0.63 4.69 -20.90
N LEU A 274 -1.07 4.86 -19.66
CA LEU A 274 -1.44 3.78 -18.76
C LEU A 274 -2.90 3.92 -18.37
N GLU A 275 -3.59 2.79 -18.28
CA GLU A 275 -4.98 2.73 -17.83
C GLU A 275 -5.12 1.65 -16.75
N VAL A 276 -5.90 1.93 -15.72
CA VAL A 276 -6.34 0.98 -14.71
C VAL A 276 -7.86 0.99 -14.65
N LYS A 277 -8.46 -0.20 -14.62
CA LYS A 277 -9.88 -0.40 -14.34
C LYS A 277 -10.07 -1.41 -13.21
N ILE A 278 -11.12 -1.21 -12.43
CA ILE A 278 -11.50 -2.11 -11.35
C ILE A 278 -12.60 -3.05 -11.88
N PRO A 279 -12.29 -4.33 -12.16
CA PRO A 279 -13.26 -5.27 -12.67
C PRO A 279 -14.36 -5.55 -11.64
N THR A 280 -15.58 -5.79 -12.11
CA THR A 280 -16.69 -6.27 -11.28
C THR A 280 -16.78 -7.78 -11.20
N THR A 281 -16.02 -8.50 -12.02
CA THR A 281 -15.99 -9.96 -12.06
C THR A 281 -15.30 -10.50 -10.82
N PRO A 282 -15.94 -11.41 -10.06
CA PRO A 282 -15.34 -12.02 -8.87
C PRO A 282 -14.00 -12.71 -9.18
N GLY A 283 -13.01 -12.51 -8.29
CA GLY A 283 -11.66 -13.09 -8.44
C GLY A 283 -10.73 -12.33 -9.39
N GLN A 284 -11.21 -11.26 -10.02
CA GLN A 284 -10.37 -10.32 -10.76
C GLN A 284 -10.03 -9.11 -9.89
N VAL A 285 -8.75 -8.74 -9.85
CA VAL A 285 -8.26 -7.64 -9.02
C VAL A 285 -8.23 -6.33 -9.79
N LYS A 286 -7.53 -6.28 -10.91
CA LYS A 286 -7.37 -5.09 -11.74
C LYS A 286 -7.27 -5.48 -13.21
N PHE A 287 -7.74 -4.61 -14.08
CA PHE A 287 -7.39 -4.61 -15.49
C PHE A 287 -6.40 -3.47 -15.73
N TYR A 288 -5.28 -3.79 -16.38
CA TYR A 288 -4.25 -2.83 -16.78
C TYR A 288 -4.08 -2.82 -18.29
N ASP A 289 -3.89 -1.62 -18.84
CA ASP A 289 -3.57 -1.38 -20.25
C ASP A 289 -2.43 -0.36 -20.34
N ALA A 290 -1.37 -0.74 -21.04
CA ALA A 290 -0.23 0.11 -21.34
C ALA A 290 -0.07 0.23 -22.86
N ASN A 291 -0.03 1.47 -23.34
CA ASN A 291 0.27 1.79 -24.73
C ASN A 291 1.51 2.67 -24.77
N MET A 292 2.62 2.14 -25.31
CA MET A 292 3.91 2.81 -25.34
C MET A 292 4.37 3.02 -26.76
N GLN A 293 4.97 4.18 -27.06
CA GLN A 293 5.51 4.50 -28.37
C GLN A 293 7.02 4.27 -28.41
N LEU A 294 7.45 3.47 -29.38
CA LEU A 294 8.85 3.22 -29.71
C LEU A 294 9.22 4.04 -30.95
N PRO A 295 10.36 4.77 -30.96
CA PRO A 295 10.80 5.54 -32.12
C PRO A 295 11.13 4.58 -33.27
N TYR A 296 10.64 4.87 -34.46
CA TYR A 296 10.93 4.11 -35.66
C TYR A 296 11.69 4.96 -36.66
N THR A 297 12.93 4.59 -36.96
CA THR A 297 13.87 5.38 -37.77
C THR A 297 14.09 4.81 -39.17
N HIS A 298 13.27 3.87 -39.60
CA HIS A 298 13.31 3.24 -40.94
C HIS A 298 14.66 2.58 -41.27
N LEU A 299 15.35 2.02 -40.27
CA LEU A 299 16.55 1.22 -40.49
C LEU A 299 16.18 -0.14 -41.06
N ALA A 300 17.06 -0.70 -41.89
CA ALA A 300 16.90 -2.06 -42.44
C ALA A 300 16.79 -3.11 -41.33
N ASN A 301 17.46 -2.86 -40.20
CA ASN A 301 17.39 -3.62 -38.97
C ASN A 301 17.12 -2.64 -37.82
N GLN A 302 15.86 -2.50 -37.43
CA GLN A 302 15.46 -1.72 -36.26
C GLN A 302 15.30 -2.66 -35.07
N ALA A 303 16.11 -2.48 -34.04
CA ALA A 303 16.09 -3.29 -32.81
C ALA A 303 15.71 -2.46 -31.59
N TYR A 304 14.92 -3.05 -30.68
CA TYR A 304 14.58 -2.47 -29.38
C TYR A 304 14.98 -3.47 -28.29
N SER A 305 15.84 -3.04 -27.39
CA SER A 305 16.29 -3.86 -26.26
C SER A 305 15.54 -3.51 -24.99
N MET A 306 14.90 -4.50 -24.40
CA MET A 306 14.08 -4.39 -23.21
C MET A 306 14.36 -5.54 -22.24
N GLU A 307 13.85 -5.42 -21.04
CA GLU A 307 13.88 -6.47 -20.03
C GLU A 307 12.52 -6.57 -19.36
N PHE A 308 11.97 -7.77 -19.26
CA PHE A 308 10.88 -8.06 -18.34
C PHE A 308 11.45 -8.41 -16.97
N TYR A 309 10.78 -7.94 -15.92
CA TYR A 309 10.93 -8.46 -14.56
C TYR A 309 9.62 -9.12 -14.13
N PHE A 310 9.72 -10.37 -13.66
CA PHE A 310 8.59 -11.10 -13.09
C PHE A 310 9.00 -11.62 -11.71
N GLY A 311 8.32 -11.16 -10.66
CA GLY A 311 8.72 -11.63 -9.33
C GLY A 311 8.05 -10.91 -8.19
N THR A 312 8.64 -11.12 -7.03
CA THR A 312 8.13 -10.60 -5.75
C THR A 312 8.44 -9.11 -5.58
N ASN A 313 7.55 -8.40 -4.89
CA ASN A 313 7.74 -7.02 -4.45
C ASN A 313 8.59 -6.92 -3.17
N LYS A 314 9.48 -7.89 -2.95
CA LYS A 314 10.46 -7.81 -1.88
C LYS A 314 11.41 -6.65 -2.13
N PHE A 315 11.52 -5.71 -1.16
CA PHE A 315 12.30 -4.47 -1.33
C PHE A 315 13.76 -4.74 -1.76
N SER A 316 14.43 -5.71 -1.14
CA SER A 316 15.81 -6.07 -1.47
C SER A 316 15.93 -6.68 -2.88
N ALA A 317 14.96 -7.51 -3.29
CA ALA A 317 14.94 -8.14 -4.60
C ALA A 317 14.75 -7.10 -5.71
N LEU A 318 13.81 -6.17 -5.55
CA LEU A 318 13.57 -5.07 -6.49
C LEU A 318 14.77 -4.11 -6.56
N LYS A 319 15.37 -3.79 -5.41
CA LYS A 319 16.56 -2.93 -5.35
C LYS A 319 17.75 -3.54 -6.10
N ALA A 320 17.92 -4.86 -6.03
CA ALA A 320 18.97 -5.58 -6.76
C ALA A 320 18.77 -5.51 -8.30
N GLN A 321 17.55 -5.26 -8.78
CA GLN A 321 17.30 -5.09 -10.22
C GLN A 321 17.79 -3.73 -10.75
N GLY A 322 17.93 -2.73 -9.88
CA GLY A 322 18.21 -1.35 -10.27
C GLY A 322 16.96 -0.60 -10.75
N TYR A 323 17.16 0.48 -11.49
CA TYR A 323 16.12 1.34 -12.09
C TYR A 323 15.13 1.95 -11.09
N ASP A 324 15.45 1.96 -9.78
CA ASP A 324 14.53 2.38 -8.71
C ASP A 324 13.26 1.52 -8.58
N LEU A 325 13.29 0.29 -9.04
CA LEU A 325 12.12 -0.61 -8.97
C LEU A 325 11.63 -0.84 -7.53
N GLU A 326 12.53 -0.73 -6.53
CA GLU A 326 12.13 -0.85 -5.12
C GLU A 326 11.19 0.27 -4.65
N LYS A 327 11.11 1.39 -5.39
CA LYS A 327 10.19 2.49 -5.06
C LYS A 327 8.71 2.14 -5.34
N GLN A 328 8.43 1.01 -6.02
CA GLN A 328 7.08 0.45 -6.13
C GLN A 328 6.55 -0.07 -4.79
N VAL A 329 7.44 -0.42 -3.84
CA VAL A 329 7.03 -0.82 -2.49
C VAL A 329 6.62 0.44 -1.74
N ASP A 330 5.32 0.58 -1.47
CA ASP A 330 4.80 1.73 -0.76
C ASP A 330 5.22 1.69 0.72
N LEU A 331 6.20 2.49 1.07
CA LEU A 331 6.68 2.69 2.44
C LEU A 331 6.07 3.94 3.10
N GLY A 332 5.05 4.53 2.49
CA GLY A 332 4.38 5.74 2.95
C GLY A 332 4.92 7.03 2.32
N TYR A 333 4.25 8.14 2.61
CA TYR A 333 4.61 9.48 2.14
C TYR A 333 5.68 10.13 3.04
N TRP A 334 6.20 11.29 2.63
CA TRP A 334 7.10 12.09 3.46
C TRP A 334 6.42 12.52 4.79
N PRO A 335 7.02 12.36 5.98
CA PRO A 335 8.35 11.80 6.29
C PRO A 335 8.36 10.27 6.56
N LEU A 336 7.21 9.59 6.50
CA LEU A 336 7.02 8.18 6.93
C LEU A 336 7.90 7.21 6.14
N LYS A 337 8.00 7.40 4.81
CA LYS A 337 8.86 6.58 3.96
C LYS A 337 10.33 6.55 4.40
N TYR A 338 10.83 7.65 4.99
CA TYR A 338 12.20 7.71 5.48
C TYR A 338 12.38 6.94 6.79
N ILE A 339 11.38 6.99 7.68
CA ILE A 339 11.36 6.18 8.91
C ILE A 339 11.41 4.69 8.52
N ASN A 340 10.54 4.26 7.61
CA ASN A 340 10.51 2.87 7.15
C ASN A 340 11.79 2.48 6.40
N ARG A 341 12.26 3.29 5.47
CA ARG A 341 13.43 2.97 4.63
C ARG A 341 14.75 2.96 5.39
N PHE A 342 14.97 3.90 6.32
CA PHE A 342 16.27 4.10 6.97
C PHE A 342 16.35 3.63 8.42
N ILE A 343 15.21 3.38 9.08
CA ILE A 343 15.18 2.91 10.46
C ILE A 343 14.57 1.51 10.53
N VAL A 344 13.32 1.34 10.10
CA VAL A 344 12.58 0.10 10.32
C VAL A 344 13.11 -1.05 9.47
N LEU A 345 13.22 -0.83 8.16
CA LEU A 345 13.67 -1.87 7.21
C LEU A 345 15.10 -2.36 7.47
N PRO A 346 16.10 -1.50 7.76
CA PRO A 346 17.44 -1.98 8.11
C PRO A 346 17.46 -2.83 9.39
N VAL A 347 16.73 -2.40 10.46
CA VAL A 347 16.65 -3.17 11.70
C VAL A 347 15.93 -4.50 11.46
N PHE A 348 14.83 -4.49 10.71
CA PHE A 348 14.10 -5.70 10.34
C PHE A 348 14.99 -6.67 9.55
N ASN A 349 15.70 -6.20 8.52
CA ASN A 349 16.61 -7.02 7.72
C ASN A 349 17.78 -7.57 8.54
N PHE A 350 18.32 -6.77 9.46
CA PHE A 350 19.36 -7.23 10.40
C PHE A 350 18.85 -8.38 11.25
N LEU A 351 17.66 -8.26 11.84
CA LEU A 351 17.05 -9.33 12.64
C LEU A 351 16.71 -10.58 11.79
N ASN A 352 16.29 -10.38 10.54
CA ASN A 352 15.97 -11.48 9.63
C ASN A 352 17.19 -12.35 9.30
N ASN A 353 18.41 -11.80 9.32
CA ASN A 353 19.65 -12.57 9.09
C ASN A 353 19.91 -13.66 10.14
N PHE A 354 19.26 -13.58 11.31
CA PHE A 354 19.37 -14.63 12.34
C PHE A 354 18.47 -15.85 12.07
N GLY A 355 17.63 -15.83 11.04
CA GLY A 355 16.72 -16.92 10.71
C GLY A 355 15.60 -17.14 11.74
N TRP A 356 15.27 -16.10 12.52
CA TRP A 356 14.20 -16.18 13.50
C TRP A 356 12.83 -16.15 12.85
N ASN A 357 11.84 -16.75 13.55
CA ASN A 357 10.45 -16.62 13.16
C ASN A 357 10.03 -15.13 13.17
N PHE A 358 9.26 -14.72 12.15
CA PHE A 358 8.88 -13.30 11.97
C PHE A 358 8.08 -12.73 13.13
N GLY A 359 7.30 -13.53 13.86
CA GLY A 359 6.65 -13.08 15.09
C GLY A 359 7.67 -12.69 16.18
N LEU A 360 8.78 -13.41 16.31
CA LEU A 360 9.88 -13.02 17.22
C LEU A 360 10.60 -11.78 16.72
N ILE A 361 10.79 -11.64 15.41
CA ILE A 361 11.38 -10.43 14.80
C ILE A 361 10.52 -9.20 15.13
N ILE A 362 9.20 -9.30 14.98
CA ILE A 362 8.27 -8.23 15.34
C ILE A 362 8.36 -7.89 16.84
N LEU A 363 8.44 -8.90 17.71
CA LEU A 363 8.60 -8.71 19.14
C LEU A 363 9.89 -7.94 19.45
N VAL A 364 11.03 -8.41 18.95
CA VAL A 364 12.35 -7.79 19.20
C VAL A 364 12.42 -6.39 18.60
N LEU A 365 11.92 -6.19 17.38
CA LEU A 365 11.81 -4.87 16.75
C LEU A 365 10.99 -3.91 17.62
N THR A 366 9.86 -4.38 18.16
CA THR A 366 9.03 -3.57 19.07
C THR A 366 9.78 -3.19 20.33
N ILE A 367 10.50 -4.13 20.95
CA ILE A 367 11.33 -3.88 22.14
C ILE A 367 12.40 -2.84 21.84
N LEU A 368 13.17 -3.01 20.76
CA LEU A 368 14.24 -2.08 20.37
C LEU A 368 13.72 -0.66 20.18
N LEU A 369 12.60 -0.51 19.46
CA LEU A 369 11.98 0.81 19.26
C LEU A 369 11.47 1.42 20.55
N LYS A 370 10.84 0.64 21.44
CA LYS A 370 10.35 1.12 22.73
C LYS A 370 11.49 1.49 23.68
N VAL A 371 12.59 0.74 23.65
CA VAL A 371 13.80 1.07 24.43
C VAL A 371 14.43 2.37 23.90
N ALA A 372 14.56 2.53 22.59
CA ALA A 372 15.08 3.76 21.98
C ALA A 372 14.24 5.00 22.34
N LEU A 373 12.91 4.85 22.46
CA LEU A 373 11.99 5.92 22.83
C LEU A 373 11.82 6.09 24.36
N SER A 374 12.39 5.19 25.19
CA SER A 374 12.17 5.19 26.63
C SER A 374 12.60 6.47 27.35
N PRO A 375 13.69 7.18 26.98
CA PRO A 375 14.05 8.45 27.64
C PRO A 375 12.98 9.53 27.48
N LEU A 376 12.28 9.48 26.34
CA LEU A 376 11.20 10.41 26.02
C LEU A 376 9.91 10.06 26.75
N THR A 377 9.60 8.76 26.80
CA THR A 377 8.48 8.22 27.57
C THR A 377 8.63 8.55 29.05
N TYR A 378 9.84 8.45 29.62
CA TYR A 378 10.14 8.83 31.01
C TYR A 378 9.85 10.30 31.28
N LYS A 379 10.34 11.23 30.45
CA LYS A 379 10.09 12.68 30.61
C LYS A 379 8.61 13.03 30.59
N SER A 380 7.85 12.36 29.71
CA SER A 380 6.41 12.56 29.64
C SER A 380 5.67 12.00 30.84
N TYR A 381 6.03 10.79 31.27
CA TYR A 381 5.44 10.23 32.48
C TYR A 381 5.67 11.12 33.69
N LEU A 382 6.87 11.70 33.84
CA LEU A 382 7.18 12.67 34.89
C LEU A 382 6.27 13.91 34.79
N SER A 383 5.95 14.38 33.57
CA SER A 383 5.00 15.48 33.37
C SER A 383 3.57 15.10 33.78
N MET A 384 3.12 13.89 33.44
CA MET A 384 1.81 13.37 33.87
C MET A 384 1.75 13.18 35.37
N ALA A 385 2.81 12.68 36.00
CA ALA A 385 2.89 12.53 37.48
C ALA A 385 2.76 13.89 38.16
N LYS A 386 3.39 14.95 37.65
CA LYS A 386 3.22 16.33 38.17
C LYS A 386 1.77 16.81 38.04
N MET A 387 1.07 16.51 36.96
CA MET A 387 -0.36 16.86 36.80
C MET A 387 -1.24 16.08 37.79
N ARG A 388 -0.93 14.79 38.01
CA ARG A 388 -1.63 13.96 39.00
C ARG A 388 -1.51 14.53 40.44
N VAL A 389 -0.32 14.96 40.81
CA VAL A 389 -0.07 15.58 42.16
C VAL A 389 -0.86 16.89 42.31
N LEU A 390 -1.11 17.63 41.22
CA LEU A 390 -1.92 18.84 41.20
C LEU A 390 -3.43 18.60 41.16
N LYS A 391 -3.88 17.35 41.03
CA LYS A 391 -5.31 17.02 40.87
C LYS A 391 -6.18 17.55 42.03
N PRO A 392 -5.82 17.44 43.31
CA PRO A 392 -6.63 18.00 44.39
C PRO A 392 -6.89 19.50 44.24
N GLU A 393 -5.86 20.27 43.85
CA GLU A 393 -6.00 21.73 43.63
C GLU A 393 -6.83 22.04 42.38
N MET A 394 -6.77 21.19 41.36
CA MET A 394 -7.62 21.30 40.16
C MET A 394 -9.09 21.04 40.55
N ASP A 395 -9.35 20.06 41.40
CA ASP A 395 -10.70 19.73 41.88
C ASP A 395 -11.26 20.89 42.72
N GLU A 396 -10.44 21.54 43.57
CA GLU A 396 -10.82 22.76 44.28
C GLU A 396 -11.15 23.92 43.35
N ILE A 397 -10.35 24.14 42.31
CA ILE A 397 -10.63 25.19 41.31
C ILE A 397 -11.97 24.91 40.60
N LYS A 398 -12.21 23.64 40.24
CA LYS A 398 -13.46 23.25 39.62
C LYS A 398 -14.66 23.49 40.53
N ALA A 399 -14.54 23.16 41.79
CA ALA A 399 -15.58 23.40 42.82
C ALA A 399 -15.86 24.91 43.02
N LYS A 400 -14.79 25.76 43.02
CA LYS A 400 -14.92 27.21 43.20
C LYS A 400 -15.48 27.95 42.01
N VAL A 401 -15.13 27.53 40.81
CA VAL A 401 -15.54 28.21 39.56
C VAL A 401 -16.92 27.74 39.08
N GLY A 402 -17.33 26.52 39.45
CA GLY A 402 -18.55 25.86 39.00
C GLY A 402 -18.40 25.17 37.66
N GLU A 403 -19.24 24.15 37.42
CA GLU A 403 -19.22 23.37 36.16
C GLU A 403 -19.78 24.12 34.96
N ASP A 404 -20.52 25.21 35.22
CA ASP A 404 -21.20 26.01 34.20
C ASP A 404 -20.24 26.90 33.36
N ASN A 405 -18.99 27.08 33.83
CA ASN A 405 -17.98 27.90 33.17
C ASN A 405 -16.70 27.12 32.77
N PRO A 406 -16.77 26.17 31.85
CA PRO A 406 -15.62 25.33 31.48
C PRO A 406 -14.42 26.13 30.96
N THR A 407 -14.67 27.28 30.32
CA THR A 407 -13.61 28.16 29.80
C THR A 407 -12.81 28.80 30.94
N LEU A 408 -13.50 29.24 32.00
CA LEU A 408 -12.86 29.86 33.18
C LEU A 408 -12.10 28.80 33.97
N VAL A 409 -12.67 27.61 34.17
CA VAL A 409 -11.98 26.47 34.79
C VAL A 409 -10.66 26.16 34.05
N GLN A 410 -10.70 26.11 32.70
CA GLN A 410 -9.50 25.85 31.89
C GLN A 410 -8.44 26.96 32.07
N GLN A 411 -8.85 28.23 32.16
CA GLN A 411 -7.94 29.35 32.39
C GLN A 411 -7.26 29.25 33.74
N GLU A 412 -8.01 28.92 34.80
CA GLU A 412 -7.47 28.74 36.15
C GLU A 412 -6.52 27.54 36.22
N TYR A 413 -6.82 26.42 35.52
CA TYR A 413 -5.89 25.29 35.38
C TYR A 413 -4.58 25.72 34.71
N LEU A 414 -4.62 26.53 33.68
CA LEU A 414 -3.41 27.02 33.00
C LEU A 414 -2.60 27.95 33.92
N LYS A 415 -3.27 28.78 34.76
CA LYS A 415 -2.60 29.60 35.79
C LYS A 415 -1.92 28.72 36.83
N LEU A 416 -2.61 27.67 37.33
CA LEU A 416 -2.07 26.71 38.28
C LEU A 416 -0.83 26.01 37.71
N TYR A 417 -0.90 25.47 36.49
CA TYR A 417 0.23 24.81 35.82
C TYR A 417 1.43 25.75 35.65
N LYS A 418 1.18 27.00 35.28
CA LYS A 418 2.22 28.02 35.15
C LYS A 418 2.88 28.34 36.52
N LYS A 419 2.08 28.45 37.58
CA LYS A 419 2.55 28.68 38.92
C LYS A 419 3.35 27.51 39.49
N ALA A 420 2.90 26.29 39.22
CA ALA A 420 3.55 25.05 39.62
C ALA A 420 4.79 24.68 38.77
N GLY A 421 5.05 25.39 37.66
CA GLY A 421 6.14 25.07 36.72
C GLY A 421 5.91 23.74 35.96
N VAL A 422 4.66 23.38 35.74
CA VAL A 422 4.25 22.15 35.05
C VAL A 422 3.85 22.46 33.62
N ASN A 423 4.35 21.69 32.66
CA ASN A 423 3.95 21.80 31.25
C ASN A 423 2.82 20.82 30.96
N PRO A 424 1.58 21.27 30.72
CA PRO A 424 0.47 20.37 30.42
C PRO A 424 0.65 19.58 29.10
N LEU A 425 1.42 20.13 28.14
CA LEU A 425 1.71 19.45 26.87
C LEU A 425 2.80 18.36 27.02
N GLY A 426 3.51 18.35 28.13
CA GLY A 426 4.56 17.34 28.38
C GLY A 426 3.99 15.92 28.47
N GLY A 427 2.76 15.75 28.91
CA GLY A 427 2.07 14.47 29.03
C GLY A 427 1.69 13.83 27.68
N CYS A 428 1.35 14.63 26.68
CA CYS A 428 0.97 14.13 25.36
C CYS A 428 2.17 14.00 24.39
N LEU A 429 3.36 14.48 24.76
CA LEU A 429 4.56 14.48 23.93
C LEU A 429 4.93 13.09 23.35
N PRO A 430 4.86 11.97 24.11
CA PRO A 430 5.12 10.66 23.52
C PRO A 430 4.11 10.26 22.47
N MET A 431 2.83 10.58 22.67
CA MET A 431 1.79 10.28 21.67
C MET A 431 2.09 11.00 20.35
N VAL A 432 2.41 12.30 20.42
CA VAL A 432 2.73 13.10 19.23
C VAL A 432 3.98 12.60 18.53
N LEU A 433 5.01 12.20 19.28
CA LEU A 433 6.25 11.68 18.69
C LEU A 433 6.11 10.24 18.19
N GLN A 434 5.26 9.44 18.84
CA GLN A 434 5.00 8.06 18.45
C GLN A 434 4.09 7.98 17.22
N LEU A 435 3.25 9.00 16.97
CA LEU A 435 2.31 9.02 15.85
C LEU A 435 2.98 8.80 14.48
N PRO A 436 4.10 9.48 14.12
CA PRO A 436 4.77 9.20 12.85
C PRO A 436 5.27 7.75 12.72
N LEU A 437 5.77 7.16 13.82
CA LEU A 437 6.22 5.77 13.82
C LEU A 437 5.05 4.80 13.64
N VAL A 438 3.96 5.04 14.35
CA VAL A 438 2.71 4.28 14.25
C VAL A 438 2.19 4.33 12.81
N MET A 439 2.10 5.54 12.23
CA MET A 439 1.67 5.72 10.85
C MET A 439 2.62 5.08 9.84
N ALA A 440 3.94 5.10 10.10
CA ALA A 440 4.91 4.42 9.24
C ALA A 440 4.64 2.91 9.16
N PHE A 441 4.27 2.28 10.27
CA PHE A 441 3.96 0.85 10.30
C PHE A 441 2.67 0.47 9.57
N PHE A 442 1.69 1.39 9.44
CA PHE A 442 0.52 1.18 8.59
C PHE A 442 0.87 0.98 7.12
N PHE A 443 1.98 1.56 6.66
CA PHE A 443 2.51 1.34 5.32
C PHE A 443 3.49 0.16 5.28
N PHE A 444 4.29 -0.02 6.32
CA PHE A 444 5.33 -1.04 6.35
C PHE A 444 4.78 -2.46 6.35
N PHE A 445 3.95 -2.82 7.35
CA PHE A 445 3.50 -4.20 7.53
C PHE A 445 2.67 -4.74 6.36
N PRO A 446 1.70 -4.01 5.79
CA PRO A 446 0.95 -4.53 4.65
C PRO A 446 1.79 -4.75 3.38
N ASN A 447 2.87 -3.97 3.20
CA ASN A 447 3.73 -4.05 2.02
C ASN A 447 4.99 -4.90 2.24
N LEU A 448 5.15 -5.52 3.41
CA LEU A 448 6.31 -6.36 3.74
C LEU A 448 6.11 -7.78 3.21
N PHE A 449 6.72 -8.08 2.06
CA PHE A 449 6.64 -9.39 1.40
C PHE A 449 7.09 -10.55 2.32
N GLU A 450 8.08 -10.31 3.17
CA GLU A 450 8.66 -11.30 4.07
C GLU A 450 7.68 -11.91 5.07
N LEU A 451 6.54 -11.25 5.33
CA LEU A 451 5.50 -11.78 6.21
C LEU A 451 4.50 -12.70 5.49
N ARG A 452 4.54 -12.72 4.15
CA ARG A 452 3.57 -13.47 3.35
C ARG A 452 3.74 -14.97 3.52
N GLY A 453 2.67 -15.64 3.98
CA GLY A 453 2.65 -17.07 4.26
C GLY A 453 3.37 -17.48 5.55
N GLU A 454 3.89 -16.52 6.32
CA GLU A 454 4.60 -16.79 7.57
C GLU A 454 3.63 -16.89 8.75
N SER A 455 3.76 -17.97 9.52
CA SER A 455 2.86 -18.26 10.64
C SER A 455 3.48 -17.88 11.98
N PHE A 456 2.64 -17.44 12.92
CA PHE A 456 3.04 -17.24 14.31
C PHE A 456 1.85 -17.45 15.26
N LEU A 457 2.03 -18.23 16.31
CA LEU A 457 0.97 -18.64 17.23
C LEU A 457 -0.22 -19.28 16.46
N TRP A 458 -1.41 -18.71 16.55
CA TRP A 458 -2.60 -19.15 15.80
C TRP A 458 -2.75 -18.48 14.44
N MET A 459 -1.97 -17.42 14.19
CA MET A 459 -1.98 -16.69 12.91
C MET A 459 -1.26 -17.50 11.86
N LYS A 460 -1.99 -17.93 10.82
CA LYS A 460 -1.45 -18.76 9.73
C LYS A 460 -0.61 -17.96 8.74
N ASP A 461 -0.88 -16.66 8.64
CA ASP A 461 -0.20 -15.74 7.73
C ASP A 461 -0.21 -14.32 8.34
N LEU A 462 0.99 -13.81 8.64
CA LEU A 462 1.17 -12.49 9.26
C LEU A 462 0.89 -11.33 8.31
N SER A 463 0.86 -11.56 7.00
CA SER A 463 0.60 -10.54 5.98
C SER A 463 -0.89 -10.28 5.72
N THR A 464 -1.76 -11.12 6.25
CA THR A 464 -3.22 -10.99 6.16
C THR A 464 -3.88 -11.07 7.53
N TYR A 465 -5.19 -10.92 7.60
CA TYR A 465 -5.92 -11.02 8.87
C TYR A 465 -6.02 -12.47 9.37
N ASP A 466 -5.99 -12.64 10.71
CA ASP A 466 -6.28 -13.91 11.36
C ASP A 466 -7.80 -14.09 11.48
N GLU A 467 -8.33 -15.12 10.83
CA GLU A 467 -9.74 -15.47 10.87
C GLU A 467 -9.98 -16.44 12.04
N PHE A 468 -10.26 -15.88 13.23
CA PHE A 468 -10.55 -16.69 14.42
C PHE A 468 -11.99 -17.15 14.45
N ILE A 469 -12.92 -16.25 14.14
CA ILE A 469 -14.34 -16.56 13.96
C ILE A 469 -14.76 -16.10 12.57
N LYS A 470 -15.37 -16.98 11.80
CA LYS A 470 -16.00 -16.66 10.52
C LYS A 470 -17.51 -16.58 10.71
N PHE A 471 -18.10 -15.45 10.31
CA PHE A 471 -19.54 -15.29 10.30
C PHE A 471 -20.11 -15.81 8.97
N GLY A 472 -21.31 -16.34 8.99
CA GLY A 472 -22.02 -16.73 7.76
C GLY A 472 -22.63 -15.54 6.99
N PHE A 473 -22.43 -14.31 7.48
CA PHE A 473 -22.97 -13.06 6.95
C PHE A 473 -22.00 -11.91 7.22
N LYS A 474 -22.14 -10.81 6.47
CA LYS A 474 -21.34 -9.60 6.69
C LYS A 474 -21.99 -8.73 7.77
N MET A 475 -21.28 -8.53 8.89
CA MET A 475 -21.69 -7.58 9.92
C MET A 475 -21.25 -6.15 9.54
N PRO A 476 -22.11 -5.14 9.78
CA PRO A 476 -21.71 -3.75 9.63
C PRO A 476 -20.44 -3.46 10.45
N PHE A 477 -19.48 -2.75 9.89
CA PHE A 477 -18.17 -2.37 10.45
C PHE A 477 -17.16 -3.49 10.67
N ILE A 478 -17.58 -4.72 10.96
CA ILE A 478 -16.68 -5.85 11.30
C ILE A 478 -16.39 -6.72 10.07
N GLY A 479 -17.35 -6.81 9.13
CA GLY A 479 -17.21 -7.68 7.97
C GLY A 479 -17.73 -9.11 8.23
N ASP A 480 -17.16 -10.10 7.58
CA ASP A 480 -17.58 -11.50 7.62
C ASP A 480 -16.75 -12.37 8.60
N HIS A 481 -15.79 -11.77 9.28
CA HIS A 481 -14.89 -12.45 10.21
C HIS A 481 -14.54 -11.59 11.41
N LEU A 482 -13.99 -12.22 12.46
CA LEU A 482 -13.40 -11.56 13.61
C LEU A 482 -11.96 -12.04 13.79
N SER A 483 -11.03 -11.10 13.79
CA SER A 483 -9.61 -11.31 14.07
C SER A 483 -9.38 -11.30 15.59
N LEU A 484 -8.85 -12.39 16.14
CA LEU A 484 -8.51 -12.46 17.56
C LEU A 484 -7.38 -11.49 17.92
N MET A 485 -6.39 -11.35 17.05
CA MET A 485 -5.28 -10.42 17.29
C MET A 485 -5.77 -8.97 17.31
N CYS A 486 -6.71 -8.61 16.44
CA CYS A 486 -7.35 -7.29 16.44
C CYS A 486 -8.15 -7.05 17.73
N VAL A 487 -8.88 -8.06 18.24
CA VAL A 487 -9.58 -8.00 19.53
C VAL A 487 -8.58 -7.78 20.68
N LEU A 488 -7.51 -8.57 20.73
CA LEU A 488 -6.47 -8.43 21.78
C LEU A 488 -5.80 -7.05 21.75
N MET A 489 -5.49 -6.55 20.56
CA MET A 489 -5.00 -5.19 20.35
C MET A 489 -6.00 -4.15 20.89
N THR A 490 -7.27 -4.28 20.56
CA THR A 490 -8.33 -3.35 21.01
C THR A 490 -8.50 -3.39 22.52
N VAL A 491 -8.58 -4.58 23.12
CA VAL A 491 -8.68 -4.75 24.58
C VAL A 491 -7.47 -4.13 25.26
N SER A 492 -6.25 -4.39 24.78
CA SER A 492 -5.03 -3.79 25.35
C SER A 492 -5.05 -2.26 25.23
N THR A 493 -5.59 -1.71 24.13
CA THR A 493 -5.74 -0.26 23.93
C THR A 493 -6.77 0.34 24.90
N LEU A 494 -7.89 -0.34 25.14
CA LEU A 494 -8.92 0.08 26.11
C LEU A 494 -8.36 0.07 27.54
N ILE A 495 -7.62 -0.98 27.92
CA ILE A 495 -6.93 -1.05 29.22
C ILE A 495 -5.95 0.11 29.37
N MET A 496 -5.15 0.37 28.33
CA MET A 496 -4.19 1.48 28.31
C MET A 496 -4.89 2.84 28.45
N THR A 497 -6.00 3.03 27.75
CA THR A 497 -6.85 4.23 27.85
C THR A 497 -7.39 4.43 29.27
N TYR A 498 -7.85 3.34 29.90
CA TYR A 498 -8.33 3.37 31.28
C TYR A 498 -7.25 3.88 32.24
N PHE A 499 -6.04 3.32 32.18
CA PHE A 499 -4.93 3.76 33.04
C PHE A 499 -4.48 5.19 32.74
N ASN A 500 -4.39 5.57 31.46
CA ASN A 500 -4.03 6.93 31.07
C ASN A 500 -5.05 7.97 31.57
N ASN A 501 -6.35 7.66 31.50
CA ASN A 501 -7.39 8.54 32.01
C ASN A 501 -7.32 8.72 33.55
N GLN A 502 -6.92 7.67 34.28
CA GLN A 502 -6.71 7.78 35.72
C GLN A 502 -5.51 8.68 36.05
N VAL A 503 -4.41 8.57 35.28
CA VAL A 503 -3.19 9.34 35.51
C VAL A 503 -3.34 10.80 35.07
N SER A 504 -3.99 11.05 33.95
CA SER A 504 -4.15 12.40 33.38
C SER A 504 -5.27 13.22 34.00
N GLY A 505 -6.15 12.58 34.77
CA GLY A 505 -7.33 13.25 35.32
C GLY A 505 -8.32 13.72 34.27
N ALA A 506 -8.34 13.07 33.11
CA ALA A 506 -9.26 13.40 32.01
C ALA A 506 -10.72 13.34 32.44
N THR A 507 -11.47 14.42 32.23
CA THR A 507 -12.88 14.56 32.60
C THR A 507 -13.73 14.90 31.37
N GLY A 508 -15.04 14.68 31.47
CA GLY A 508 -15.99 15.05 30.43
C GLY A 508 -15.88 14.23 29.15
N GLN A 509 -16.19 14.86 28.01
CA GLN A 509 -16.29 14.22 26.69
C GLN A 509 -14.97 13.59 26.22
N MET A 510 -13.81 14.19 26.55
CA MET A 510 -12.50 13.66 26.17
C MET A 510 -12.23 12.25 26.71
N LYS A 511 -12.75 11.93 27.91
CA LYS A 511 -12.66 10.60 28.51
C LYS A 511 -13.39 9.55 27.66
N TYR A 512 -14.59 9.88 27.19
CA TYR A 512 -15.40 8.94 26.39
C TYR A 512 -14.83 8.72 24.99
N ILE A 513 -14.31 9.77 24.34
CA ILE A 513 -13.66 9.67 23.02
C ILE A 513 -12.51 8.65 23.06
N GLY A 514 -11.72 8.64 24.15
CA GLY A 514 -10.64 7.68 24.33
C GLY A 514 -11.10 6.21 24.31
N TYR A 515 -12.33 5.89 24.71
CA TYR A 515 -12.87 4.53 24.68
C TYR A 515 -13.57 4.21 23.36
N VAL A 516 -14.22 5.18 22.74
CA VAL A 516 -14.96 4.97 21.48
C VAL A 516 -14.00 4.73 20.30
N MET A 517 -12.88 5.48 20.26
CA MET A 517 -11.92 5.37 19.15
C MET A 517 -11.34 3.95 18.95
N PRO A 518 -10.85 3.23 19.98
CA PRO A 518 -10.38 1.86 19.80
C PRO A 518 -11.44 0.89 19.27
N ILE A 519 -12.73 1.11 19.64
CA ILE A 519 -13.84 0.30 19.14
C ILE A 519 -14.08 0.55 17.65
N ILE A 520 -14.02 1.81 17.21
CA ILE A 520 -14.09 2.15 15.79
C ILE A 520 -12.90 1.54 15.04
N PHE A 521 -11.70 1.62 15.60
CA PHE A 521 -10.52 1.01 15.00
C PHE A 521 -10.59 -0.52 14.92
N LEU A 522 -11.31 -1.20 15.83
CA LEU A 522 -11.55 -2.63 15.71
C LEU A 522 -12.18 -2.96 14.35
N GLY A 523 -13.22 -2.24 13.94
CA GLY A 523 -13.87 -2.48 12.65
C GLY A 523 -12.93 -2.23 11.45
N VAL A 524 -12.11 -1.17 11.51
CA VAL A 524 -11.18 -0.84 10.43
C VAL A 524 -10.02 -1.84 10.37
N LEU A 525 -9.43 -2.18 11.51
CA LEU A 525 -8.22 -3.00 11.59
C LEU A 525 -8.49 -4.51 11.57
N ASN A 526 -9.76 -4.91 11.66
CA ASN A 526 -10.16 -6.31 11.64
C ASN A 526 -9.70 -7.05 10.37
N SER A 527 -9.68 -6.35 9.22
CA SER A 527 -9.23 -6.88 7.93
C SER A 527 -7.78 -6.52 7.58
N TYR A 528 -7.04 -5.93 8.52
CA TYR A 528 -5.62 -5.59 8.32
C TYR A 528 -4.70 -6.77 8.69
N PRO A 529 -3.43 -6.77 8.23
CA PRO A 529 -2.47 -7.82 8.53
C PRO A 529 -2.34 -8.12 10.02
N ALA A 530 -2.36 -9.40 10.38
CA ALA A 530 -2.20 -9.86 11.76
C ALA A 530 -0.87 -9.41 12.37
N GLY A 531 0.19 -9.31 11.56
CA GLY A 531 1.49 -8.78 11.98
C GLY A 531 1.43 -7.33 12.46
N LEU A 532 0.59 -6.48 11.83
CA LEU A 532 0.36 -5.10 12.28
C LEU A 532 -0.39 -5.07 13.61
N ASN A 533 -1.48 -5.82 13.73
CA ASN A 533 -2.27 -5.92 14.96
C ASN A 533 -1.44 -6.47 16.12
N TYR A 534 -0.57 -7.45 15.84
CA TYR A 534 0.38 -8.02 16.81
C TYR A 534 1.39 -6.98 17.27
N TYR A 535 1.99 -6.20 16.37
CA TYR A 535 2.87 -5.09 16.74
C TYR A 535 2.17 -4.10 17.68
N TYR A 536 0.92 -3.69 17.37
CA TYR A 536 0.18 -2.78 18.21
C TYR A 536 -0.13 -3.35 19.60
N PHE A 537 -0.53 -4.61 19.65
CA PHE A 537 -0.74 -5.33 20.90
C PHE A 537 0.53 -5.31 21.77
N LEU A 538 1.67 -5.69 21.19
CA LEU A 538 2.97 -5.66 21.87
C LEU A 538 3.37 -4.25 22.30
N ALA A 539 3.16 -3.27 21.44
CA ALA A 539 3.46 -1.87 21.73
C ALA A 539 2.67 -1.35 22.95
N ASN A 540 1.41 -1.76 23.08
CA ASN A 540 0.58 -1.44 24.26
C ASN A 540 1.11 -2.14 25.52
N LEU A 541 1.42 -3.44 25.45
CA LEU A 541 1.99 -4.20 26.58
C LEU A 541 3.32 -3.59 27.06
N MET A 542 4.21 -3.27 26.12
CA MET A 542 5.50 -2.65 26.43
C MET A 542 5.33 -1.27 27.06
N THR A 543 4.40 -0.46 26.54
CA THR A 543 4.09 0.85 27.13
C THR A 543 3.55 0.71 28.54
N PHE A 544 2.66 -0.27 28.76
CA PHE A 544 2.14 -0.57 30.10
C PHE A 544 3.27 -1.00 31.06
N GLY A 545 4.14 -1.91 30.62
CA GLY A 545 5.31 -2.33 31.40
C GLY A 545 6.26 -1.17 31.71
N GLN A 546 6.55 -0.30 30.72
CA GLN A 546 7.37 0.90 30.92
C GLN A 546 6.73 1.86 31.93
N GLN A 547 5.43 2.14 31.82
CA GLN A 547 4.72 3.00 32.77
C GLN A 547 4.72 2.43 34.21
N PHE A 548 4.54 1.11 34.32
CA PHE A 548 4.61 0.44 35.65
C PHE A 548 6.00 0.56 36.28
N LEU A 549 7.07 0.34 35.51
CA LEU A 549 8.45 0.48 35.98
C LEU A 549 8.76 1.94 36.36
N ILE A 550 8.40 2.89 35.52
CA ILE A 550 8.63 4.31 35.76
C ILE A 550 7.87 4.76 37.02
N ARG A 551 6.64 4.26 37.21
CA ARG A 551 5.84 4.59 38.41
C ARG A 551 6.54 4.17 39.71
N LYS A 552 7.25 3.03 39.71
CA LYS A 552 8.03 2.59 40.87
C LYS A 552 9.28 3.45 41.15
N MET A 553 9.81 4.08 40.09
CA MET A 553 11.00 4.93 40.15
C MET A 553 10.69 6.39 40.50
N VAL A 554 9.45 6.81 40.33
CA VAL A 554 9.00 8.20 40.56
C VAL A 554 8.38 8.33 41.95
N ASP A 555 8.96 9.22 42.74
CA ASP A 555 8.54 9.53 44.10
C ASP A 555 7.60 10.75 44.06
N ASP A 556 6.32 10.53 44.38
CA ASP A 556 5.29 11.57 44.32
C ASP A 556 5.54 12.66 45.39
N ASP A 557 6.15 12.33 46.54
CA ASP A 557 6.45 13.32 47.59
C ASP A 557 7.54 14.28 47.14
N LYS A 558 8.57 13.79 46.45
CA LYS A 558 9.59 14.65 45.84
C LYS A 558 9.02 15.56 44.76
N ILE A 559 8.07 15.04 43.96
CA ILE A 559 7.36 15.86 42.96
C ILE A 559 6.54 16.95 43.65
N HIS A 560 5.81 16.61 44.72
CA HIS A 560 5.03 17.57 45.50
C HIS A 560 5.92 18.66 46.08
N ALA A 561 7.03 18.29 46.73
CA ALA A 561 8.00 19.24 47.27
C ALA A 561 8.55 20.19 46.17
N LEU A 562 8.90 19.65 45.01
CA LEU A 562 9.37 20.44 43.85
C LEU A 562 8.30 21.41 43.34
N ILE A 563 7.05 21.00 43.32
CA ILE A 563 5.92 21.85 42.91
C ILE A 563 5.73 22.99 43.90
N GLN A 564 5.75 22.72 45.19
CA GLN A 564 5.63 23.75 46.25
C GLN A 564 6.79 24.74 46.17
N GLN A 565 8.02 24.25 45.97
CA GLN A 565 9.18 25.11 45.77
C GLN A 565 9.04 26.03 44.55
N ASN A 566 8.53 25.50 43.41
CA ASN A 566 8.27 26.30 42.21
C ASN A 566 7.18 27.37 42.45
N LYS A 567 6.16 27.06 43.25
CA LYS A 567 5.10 28.02 43.58
C LYS A 567 5.59 29.15 44.47
N ALA A 568 6.56 28.87 45.38
CA ALA A 568 7.14 29.83 46.28
C ALA A 568 8.17 30.78 45.61
N ARG A 569 8.69 30.45 44.42
CA ARG A 569 9.68 31.29 43.71
C ARG A 569 9.07 32.62 43.25
N PRO A 570 9.78 33.74 43.45
CA PRO A 570 9.41 35.05 42.92
C PRO A 570 9.25 35.05 41.42
N ALA A 571 8.40 35.93 40.86
CA ALA A 571 8.10 35.99 39.42
C ALA A 571 9.34 36.28 38.55
N ASP A 572 10.32 37.00 39.11
CA ASP A 572 11.52 37.44 38.39
C ASP A 572 12.61 36.36 38.25
N GLU A 573 12.58 35.30 39.06
CA GLU A 573 13.54 34.18 38.97
C GLU A 573 13.04 33.00 38.11
N LYS A 574 11.88 33.11 37.50
CA LYS A 574 11.34 32.03 36.69
C LYS A 574 12.12 31.88 35.38
N LYS A 575 12.54 30.63 35.09
CA LYS A 575 13.29 30.29 33.88
C LYS A 575 12.71 30.99 32.63
N LYS A 576 13.60 31.58 31.81
CA LYS A 576 13.23 32.16 30.51
C LYS A 576 12.31 31.20 29.74
N LYS A 577 11.16 31.71 29.36
CA LYS A 577 10.16 30.95 28.57
C LYS A 577 10.78 30.42 27.28
N SER A 578 10.47 29.21 26.89
CA SER A 578 10.84 28.73 25.58
C SER A 578 10.16 29.57 24.48
N LYS A 579 10.79 29.68 23.31
CA LYS A 579 10.20 30.40 22.16
C LYS A 579 8.78 29.93 21.80
N PHE A 580 8.48 28.64 22.04
CA PHE A 580 7.15 28.06 21.83
C PHE A 580 6.14 28.55 22.91
N GLN A 581 6.54 28.59 24.17
CA GLN A 581 5.70 29.14 25.24
C GLN A 581 5.42 30.61 25.06
N GLN A 582 6.39 31.38 24.57
CA GLN A 582 6.19 32.80 24.24
C GLN A 582 5.14 32.97 23.14
N ARG A 583 5.24 32.22 22.04
CA ARG A 583 4.25 32.26 20.95
C ARG A 583 2.85 31.83 21.40
N LEU A 584 2.74 30.84 22.27
CA LEU A 584 1.45 30.40 22.80
C LEU A 584 0.83 31.47 23.72
N ASP A 585 1.63 32.12 24.58
CA ASP A 585 1.20 33.23 25.42
C ASP A 585 0.73 34.43 24.56
N ASP A 586 1.44 34.75 23.46
CA ASP A 586 1.10 35.84 22.54
C ASP A 586 -0.20 35.54 21.80
N TYR A 587 -0.38 34.30 21.32
CA TYR A 587 -1.62 33.86 20.69
C TYR A 587 -2.83 33.94 21.66
N MET A 588 -2.67 33.52 22.91
CA MET A 588 -3.71 33.62 23.91
C MET A 588 -4.04 35.09 24.27
N ARG A 589 -3.03 35.98 24.30
CA ARG A 589 -3.23 37.42 24.50
C ARG A 589 -4.02 38.07 23.36
N GLN A 590 -3.68 37.71 22.12
CA GLN A 590 -4.41 38.19 20.93
C GLN A 590 -5.88 37.73 20.94
N GLN A 591 -6.17 36.48 21.34
CA GLN A 591 -7.55 36.02 21.48
C GLN A 591 -8.32 36.74 22.62
N GLN A 592 -7.65 37.15 23.68
CA GLN A 592 -8.27 37.92 24.77
C GLN A 592 -8.56 39.36 24.36
N GLN A 593 -7.70 39.96 23.52
CA GLN A 593 -7.92 41.32 22.98
C GLN A 593 -9.00 41.37 21.91
N ALA A 594 -9.16 40.31 21.12
CA ALA A 594 -10.22 40.19 20.13
C ALA A 594 -11.63 39.93 20.73
N LYS A 595 -11.71 39.67 22.05
CA LYS A 595 -12.97 39.47 22.79
C LYS A 595 -13.38 40.66 23.65
N LYS A 596 -12.60 41.73 23.69
CA LYS A 596 -12.97 43.04 24.21
C LYS A 596 -13.42 43.94 23.06
#